data_360911edcfd2ea2ea3662025f2829687
#
_entry.id   360911edcfd2ea2ea3662025f2829687
#
_cell.length_a   1.000
_cell.length_b   1.000
_cell.length_c   1.000
_cell.angle_alpha   90.00
_cell.angle_beta   90.00
_cell.angle_gamma   90.00
#
_symmetry.space_group_name_H-M   'P 1'
#
loop_
_entity.id
_entity.type
_entity.pdbx_description
1 polymer ?
#
loop_
_entity_poly.entity_id
_entity_poly.type
_entity_poly.pdbx_seq_one_letter_code
_entity_poly.pdbx_strand_id
1 'polypeptide(L)'
;LEDYLETVLKVENLYKRLGKRPIIKGISFSVQEGEIFGFLGPNGSGKTTTIKMLVDLISMDTGSITIMGNNLKAEREKALAYVGAVVESPELYSYLSGYENLAQIARIRKISKERIAEVVELVGLSERIKDKMKKYSLGMKQRLGLAAALLSAPKLLILDEPTNGLDPNGIIELRNILKRLARDKGMAVFVSSHILGEIQQLCDTVAFIESGVITSVESMTTVHQTYVYILETEKTEENRSLLLTIKGIGNVKEVEDGYTLELEGRKSGDVLKDIINAGIDVQTFSRHLKELEERYLELIKGGIR
;
A
#
# COMPACT_ATOMS: atom_id res chain seq x y z
N LEU A 1 16.61 -23.35 1.46
CA LEU A 1 17.27 -22.06 1.74
C LEU A 1 16.14 -21.04 1.72
N GLU A 2 15.68 -20.60 2.88
CA GLU A 2 14.84 -19.39 2.97
C GLU A 2 15.73 -18.24 2.56
N ASP A 3 15.43 -17.60 1.43
CA ASP A 3 16.04 -16.32 1.04
C ASP A 3 15.63 -15.30 2.11
N TYR A 4 16.55 -15.00 3.02
CA TYR A 4 16.37 -13.91 3.98
C TYR A 4 16.40 -12.59 3.20
N LEU A 5 15.21 -12.06 2.89
CA LEU A 5 15.08 -10.72 2.32
C LEU A 5 15.67 -9.70 3.30
N GLU A 6 16.47 -8.77 2.79
CA GLU A 6 17.11 -7.74 3.61
C GLU A 6 16.06 -6.74 4.10
N THR A 7 16.05 -6.44 5.40
CA THR A 7 15.19 -5.39 5.96
C THR A 7 15.72 -4.02 5.57
N VAL A 8 15.00 -3.33 4.68
CA VAL A 8 15.38 -2.00 4.17
C VAL A 8 14.94 -0.88 5.11
N LEU A 9 13.73 -1.00 5.68
CA LEU A 9 13.20 -0.05 6.66
C LEU A 9 12.72 -0.80 7.90
N LYS A 10 13.16 -0.36 9.09
CA LYS A 10 12.67 -0.84 10.39
C LYS A 10 12.25 0.34 11.25
N VAL A 11 11.02 0.30 11.74
CA VAL A 11 10.44 1.29 12.64
C VAL A 11 10.05 0.59 13.94
N GLU A 12 10.49 1.11 15.08
CA GLU A 12 10.26 0.48 16.39
C GLU A 12 9.75 1.53 17.39
N ASN A 13 8.58 1.26 17.96
CA ASN A 13 7.95 2.04 19.03
C ASN A 13 7.96 3.55 18.76
N LEU A 14 7.56 3.96 17.55
CA LEU A 14 7.60 5.33 17.10
C LEU A 14 6.48 6.15 17.73
N TYR A 15 6.82 7.26 18.38
CA TYR A 15 5.88 8.21 18.98
C TYR A 15 6.09 9.61 18.45
N LYS A 16 4.97 10.35 18.29
CA LYS A 16 4.98 11.76 17.90
C LYS A 16 3.80 12.52 18.47
N ARG A 17 4.10 13.69 19.07
CA ARG A 17 3.09 14.70 19.46
C ARG A 17 3.30 15.96 18.62
N LEU A 18 2.22 16.60 18.26
CA LEU A 18 2.21 17.95 17.70
C LEU A 18 1.53 18.87 18.73
N GLY A 19 2.35 19.70 19.37
CA GLY A 19 1.93 20.42 20.56
C GLY A 19 1.51 19.46 21.69
N LYS A 20 0.26 19.59 22.17
CA LYS A 20 -0.28 18.71 23.22
C LYS A 20 -0.94 17.43 22.68
N ARG A 21 -1.18 17.35 21.36
CA ARG A 21 -1.94 16.25 20.74
C ARG A 21 -1.02 15.09 20.35
N PRO A 22 -1.22 13.88 20.89
CA PRO A 22 -0.51 12.68 20.40
C PRO A 22 -1.04 12.31 19.01
N ILE A 23 -0.16 12.24 18.02
CA ILE A 23 -0.48 11.89 16.64
C ILE A 23 -0.09 10.46 16.35
N ILE A 24 1.10 10.04 16.75
CA ILE A 24 1.61 8.67 16.62
C ILE A 24 1.85 8.11 18.01
N LYS A 25 1.43 6.87 18.25
CA LYS A 25 1.30 6.28 19.58
C LYS A 25 1.94 4.89 19.66
N GLY A 26 3.21 4.78 19.26
CA GLY A 26 3.98 3.53 19.42
C GLY A 26 3.81 2.57 18.25
N ILE A 27 3.91 3.05 17.01
CA ILE A 27 3.85 2.18 15.84
C ILE A 27 5.18 1.47 15.59
N SER A 28 5.09 0.21 15.15
CA SER A 28 6.23 -0.61 14.77
C SER A 28 5.89 -1.40 13.50
N PHE A 29 6.81 -1.42 12.52
CA PHE A 29 6.69 -2.18 11.29
C PHE A 29 8.05 -2.29 10.60
N SER A 30 8.17 -3.17 9.60
CA SER A 30 9.35 -3.30 8.76
C SER A 30 8.96 -3.45 7.29
N VAL A 31 9.87 -3.04 6.39
CA VAL A 31 9.73 -3.19 4.94
C VAL A 31 10.95 -3.91 4.42
N GLN A 32 10.74 -4.92 3.58
CA GLN A 32 11.79 -5.77 3.04
C GLN A 32 12.23 -5.29 1.64
N GLU A 33 13.41 -5.74 1.18
CA GLU A 33 13.87 -5.51 -0.18
C GLU A 33 12.86 -6.10 -1.19
N GLY A 34 12.54 -5.32 -2.24
CA GLY A 34 11.58 -5.73 -3.27
C GLY A 34 10.11 -5.74 -2.85
N GLU A 35 9.81 -5.34 -1.62
CA GLU A 35 8.45 -5.28 -1.08
C GLU A 35 7.78 -3.95 -1.38
N ILE A 36 6.49 -3.99 -1.74
CA ILE A 36 5.61 -2.82 -1.78
C ILE A 36 4.73 -2.86 -0.52
N PHE A 37 5.05 -1.99 0.43
CA PHE A 37 4.38 -1.88 1.71
C PHE A 37 3.36 -0.73 1.70
N GLY A 38 2.10 -1.06 1.90
CA GLY A 38 0.98 -0.12 1.98
C GLY A 38 0.73 0.37 3.41
N PHE A 39 0.53 1.67 3.58
CA PHE A 39 0.18 2.29 4.85
C PHE A 39 -1.20 2.93 4.72
N LEU A 40 -2.24 2.17 5.07
CA LEU A 40 -3.64 2.49 4.80
C LEU A 40 -4.34 3.03 6.03
N GLY A 41 -5.10 4.10 5.87
CA GLY A 41 -5.93 4.65 6.94
C GLY A 41 -6.66 5.93 6.54
N PRO A 42 -7.66 6.35 7.32
CA PRO A 42 -8.44 7.55 7.04
C PRO A 42 -7.57 8.83 7.13
N ASN A 43 -8.12 9.93 6.62
CA ASN A 43 -7.48 11.23 6.75
C ASN A 43 -7.30 11.60 8.24
N GLY A 44 -6.12 12.11 8.59
CA GLY A 44 -5.79 12.45 9.98
C GLY A 44 -5.37 11.26 10.85
N SER A 45 -5.25 10.04 10.34
CA SER A 45 -4.77 8.88 11.10
C SER A 45 -3.28 8.91 11.46
N GLY A 46 -2.48 9.79 10.83
CA GLY A 46 -1.06 9.95 11.09
C GLY A 46 -0.13 9.54 9.94
N LYS A 47 -0.65 9.17 8.76
CA LYS A 47 0.15 8.71 7.60
C LYS A 47 1.24 9.70 7.21
N THR A 48 0.87 10.91 6.82
CA THR A 48 1.82 11.97 6.43
C THR A 48 2.79 12.34 7.56
N THR A 49 2.33 12.33 8.82
CA THR A 49 3.21 12.56 9.99
C THR A 49 4.27 11.47 10.11
N THR A 50 3.89 10.21 9.93
CA THR A 50 4.83 9.08 9.90
C THR A 50 5.83 9.25 8.76
N ILE A 51 5.35 9.50 7.53
CA ILE A 51 6.22 9.73 6.36
C ILE A 51 7.20 10.87 6.61
N LYS A 52 6.74 12.01 7.15
CA LYS A 52 7.62 13.14 7.47
C LYS A 52 8.71 12.77 8.48
N MET A 53 8.45 11.85 9.41
CA MET A 53 9.48 11.32 10.31
C MET A 53 10.44 10.37 9.59
N LEU A 54 9.95 9.49 8.70
CA LEU A 54 10.79 8.56 7.92
C LEU A 54 11.82 9.27 7.05
N VAL A 55 11.48 10.46 6.53
CA VAL A 55 12.37 11.29 5.71
C VAL A 55 13.04 12.43 6.49
N ASP A 56 12.91 12.42 7.81
CA ASP A 56 13.49 13.42 8.75
C ASP A 56 13.11 14.87 8.45
N LEU A 57 11.91 15.11 7.94
CA LEU A 57 11.31 16.44 7.83
C LEU A 57 10.77 16.93 9.18
N ILE A 58 10.41 16.02 10.06
CA ILE A 58 10.06 16.29 11.47
C ILE A 58 10.73 15.25 12.36
N SER A 59 11.18 15.66 13.55
CA SER A 59 11.79 14.76 14.53
C SER A 59 10.75 13.84 15.16
N MET A 60 11.11 12.59 15.46
CA MET A 60 10.36 11.70 16.35
C MET A 60 10.54 12.13 17.81
N ASP A 61 9.57 11.84 18.68
CA ASP A 61 9.71 12.09 20.11
C ASP A 61 10.42 10.93 20.81
N THR A 62 9.97 9.69 20.54
CA THR A 62 10.61 8.45 21.00
C THR A 62 10.51 7.35 19.94
N GLY A 63 11.24 6.27 20.13
CA GLY A 63 11.34 5.16 19.19
C GLY A 63 12.61 5.20 18.35
N SER A 64 12.64 4.36 17.32
CA SER A 64 13.77 4.32 16.37
C SER A 64 13.30 4.07 14.94
N ILE A 65 14.04 4.65 14.00
CA ILE A 65 13.92 4.42 12.56
C ILE A 65 15.30 3.99 12.06
N THR A 66 15.38 2.85 11.42
CA THR A 66 16.60 2.31 10.84
C THR A 66 16.38 2.05 9.35
N ILE A 67 17.28 2.54 8.48
CA ILE A 67 17.21 2.40 7.03
C ILE A 67 18.53 1.80 6.56
N MET A 68 18.47 0.64 5.88
CA MET A 68 19.67 -0.11 5.45
C MET A 68 20.68 -0.26 6.59
N GLY A 69 20.21 -0.66 7.78
CA GLY A 69 21.05 -0.82 8.98
C GLY A 69 21.51 0.48 9.66
N ASN A 70 21.27 1.66 9.07
CA ASN A 70 21.71 2.95 9.63
C ASN A 70 20.58 3.60 10.44
N ASN A 71 20.85 3.93 11.71
CA ASN A 71 19.88 4.62 12.55
C ASN A 71 19.71 6.08 12.09
N LEU A 72 18.47 6.48 11.78
CA LEU A 72 18.17 7.79 11.20
C LEU A 72 18.60 8.95 12.10
N LYS A 73 18.50 8.81 13.41
CA LYS A 73 18.89 9.86 14.37
C LYS A 73 20.41 9.97 14.53
N ALA A 74 21.11 8.86 14.55
CA ALA A 74 22.57 8.83 14.77
C ALA A 74 23.37 8.98 13.47
N GLU A 75 22.87 8.46 12.35
CA GLU A 75 23.58 8.37 11.06
C GLU A 75 22.73 8.93 9.92
N ARG A 76 22.14 10.12 10.13
CA ARG A 76 21.15 10.76 9.26
C ARG A 76 21.54 10.74 7.77
N GLU A 77 22.73 11.20 7.44
CA GLU A 77 23.18 11.31 6.05
C GLU A 77 23.32 9.94 5.38
N LYS A 78 23.83 8.95 6.11
CA LYS A 78 23.94 7.57 5.61
C LYS A 78 22.57 6.95 5.39
N ALA A 79 21.65 7.08 6.36
CA ALA A 79 20.30 6.57 6.26
C ALA A 79 19.54 7.19 5.06
N LEU A 80 19.54 8.52 4.96
CA LEU A 80 18.83 9.23 3.90
C LEU A 80 19.47 9.11 2.50
N ALA A 81 20.74 8.70 2.40
CA ALA A 81 21.36 8.41 1.11
C ALA A 81 20.66 7.28 0.34
N TYR A 82 20.00 6.37 1.05
CA TYR A 82 19.24 5.26 0.47
C TYR A 82 17.77 5.60 0.17
N VAL A 83 17.32 6.83 0.48
CA VAL A 83 15.89 7.20 0.39
C VAL A 83 15.63 8.10 -0.80
N GLY A 84 14.62 7.74 -1.60
CA GLY A 84 13.93 8.63 -2.51
C GLY A 84 12.51 8.87 -1.99
N ALA A 85 12.02 10.12 -1.99
CA ALA A 85 10.71 10.40 -1.45
C ALA A 85 9.94 11.42 -2.29
N VAL A 86 8.62 11.24 -2.36
CA VAL A 86 7.65 12.25 -2.80
C VAL A 86 6.65 12.40 -1.65
N VAL A 87 6.72 13.54 -0.95
CA VAL A 87 5.85 13.84 0.19
C VAL A 87 4.90 14.96 -0.21
N GLU A 88 3.59 14.70 -0.10
CA GLU A 88 2.52 15.59 -0.58
C GLU A 88 2.59 15.76 -2.11
N SER A 89 2.90 16.95 -2.63
CA SER A 89 3.02 17.21 -4.07
C SER A 89 4.48 17.46 -4.48
N PRO A 90 4.88 17.04 -5.70
CA PRO A 90 6.23 17.35 -6.18
C PRO A 90 6.38 18.86 -6.40
N GLU A 91 7.22 19.48 -5.59
CA GLU A 91 7.57 20.91 -5.67
C GLU A 91 8.59 21.14 -6.80
N LEU A 92 8.10 21.26 -8.04
CA LEU A 92 8.91 21.44 -9.24
C LEU A 92 8.65 22.80 -9.87
N TYR A 93 9.67 23.38 -10.51
CA TYR A 93 9.57 24.71 -11.14
C TYR A 93 8.73 24.65 -12.41
N SER A 94 7.55 25.26 -12.38
CA SER A 94 6.55 25.22 -13.47
C SER A 94 7.01 25.90 -14.77
N TYR A 95 7.94 26.86 -14.69
CA TYR A 95 8.51 27.57 -15.81
C TYR A 95 9.69 26.85 -16.49
N LEU A 96 10.24 25.82 -15.87
CA LEU A 96 11.26 24.94 -16.43
C LEU A 96 10.63 23.76 -17.17
N SER A 97 11.39 23.14 -18.06
CA SER A 97 11.06 21.84 -18.63
C SER A 97 11.24 20.72 -17.60
N GLY A 98 10.67 19.53 -17.87
CA GLY A 98 10.92 18.36 -17.04
C GLY A 98 12.41 18.03 -16.93
N TYR A 99 13.14 18.08 -18.06
CA TYR A 99 14.60 17.87 -18.08
C TYR A 99 15.36 18.88 -17.20
N GLU A 100 15.04 20.17 -17.33
CA GLU A 100 15.69 21.23 -16.54
C GLU A 100 15.47 21.04 -15.04
N ASN A 101 14.26 20.64 -14.63
CA ASN A 101 13.96 20.32 -13.24
C ASN A 101 14.88 19.17 -12.73
N LEU A 102 14.95 18.06 -13.46
CA LEU A 102 15.82 16.93 -13.07
C LEU A 102 17.30 17.30 -13.12
N ALA A 103 17.73 18.09 -14.12
CA ALA A 103 19.11 18.52 -14.26
C ALA A 103 19.60 19.40 -13.11
N GLN A 104 18.72 20.20 -12.48
CA GLN A 104 19.09 20.95 -11.27
C GLN A 104 19.41 20.04 -10.10
N ILE A 105 18.56 19.06 -9.85
CA ILE A 105 18.77 18.07 -8.78
C ILE A 105 20.03 17.25 -9.06
N ALA A 106 20.19 16.79 -10.30
CA ALA A 106 21.36 16.02 -10.72
C ALA A 106 22.67 16.78 -10.55
N ARG A 107 22.67 18.09 -10.85
CA ARG A 107 23.86 18.96 -10.67
C ARG A 107 24.25 19.04 -9.19
N ILE A 108 23.28 19.26 -8.30
CA ILE A 108 23.53 19.35 -6.84
C ILE A 108 24.09 18.03 -6.30
N ARG A 109 23.54 16.90 -6.76
CA ARG A 109 23.90 15.56 -6.30
C ARG A 109 25.05 14.92 -7.12
N LYS A 110 25.62 15.62 -8.10
CA LYS A 110 26.67 15.15 -9.02
C LYS A 110 26.27 13.88 -9.79
N ILE A 111 25.01 13.79 -10.20
CA ILE A 111 24.44 12.67 -10.95
C ILE A 111 24.68 12.89 -12.45
N SER A 112 24.96 11.82 -13.18
CA SER A 112 25.27 11.88 -14.61
C SER A 112 24.01 12.17 -15.47
N LYS A 113 24.24 12.61 -16.72
CA LYS A 113 23.15 12.87 -17.69
C LYS A 113 22.51 11.55 -18.15
N GLU A 114 23.27 10.49 -18.21
CA GLU A 114 22.83 9.14 -18.56
C GLU A 114 21.80 8.67 -17.54
N ARG A 115 22.03 8.92 -16.25
CA ARG A 115 21.08 8.58 -15.20
C ARG A 115 19.77 9.38 -15.30
N ILE A 116 19.82 10.64 -15.72
CA ILE A 116 18.60 11.41 -16.01
C ILE A 116 17.81 10.73 -17.13
N ALA A 117 18.47 10.34 -18.23
CA ALA A 117 17.79 9.67 -19.34
C ALA A 117 17.15 8.34 -18.91
N GLU A 118 17.86 7.55 -18.12
CA GLU A 118 17.37 6.27 -17.57
C GLU A 118 16.09 6.46 -16.74
N VAL A 119 16.08 7.40 -15.78
CA VAL A 119 14.89 7.60 -14.93
C VAL A 119 13.73 8.21 -15.72
N VAL A 120 13.99 9.04 -16.72
CA VAL A 120 12.97 9.62 -17.61
C VAL A 120 12.29 8.54 -18.45
N GLU A 121 13.04 7.61 -18.99
CA GLU A 121 12.52 6.45 -19.70
C GLU A 121 11.70 5.56 -18.78
N LEU A 122 12.22 5.27 -17.58
CA LEU A 122 11.56 4.42 -16.59
C LEU A 122 10.16 4.94 -16.20
N VAL A 123 10.00 6.27 -16.08
CA VAL A 123 8.71 6.88 -15.74
C VAL A 123 7.86 7.23 -16.98
N GLY A 124 8.30 6.88 -18.20
CA GLY A 124 7.56 7.08 -19.45
C GLY A 124 7.36 8.56 -19.83
N LEU A 125 8.39 9.40 -19.61
CA LEU A 125 8.33 10.83 -19.95
C LEU A 125 9.27 11.24 -21.09
N SER A 126 9.90 10.28 -21.80
CA SER A 126 10.94 10.55 -22.82
C SER A 126 10.51 11.55 -23.89
N GLU A 127 9.30 11.39 -24.45
CA GLU A 127 8.78 12.27 -25.51
C GLU A 127 8.43 13.68 -25.03
N ARG A 128 8.08 13.80 -23.75
CA ARG A 128 7.55 15.03 -23.17
C ARG A 128 8.54 15.75 -22.25
N ILE A 129 9.71 15.18 -21.99
CA ILE A 129 10.68 15.68 -20.99
C ILE A 129 11.18 17.09 -21.28
N LYS A 130 11.21 17.52 -22.55
CA LYS A 130 11.61 18.86 -22.99
C LYS A 130 10.47 19.90 -22.87
N ASP A 131 9.23 19.46 -22.67
CA ASP A 131 8.11 20.37 -22.51
C ASP A 131 8.19 21.09 -21.15
N LYS A 132 7.72 22.35 -21.13
CA LYS A 132 7.60 23.08 -19.86
C LYS A 132 6.56 22.43 -18.95
N MET A 133 6.89 22.33 -17.67
CA MET A 133 6.08 21.63 -16.68
C MET A 133 4.66 22.22 -16.52
N LYS A 134 4.46 23.51 -16.85
CA LYS A 134 3.12 24.12 -16.89
C LYS A 134 2.15 23.44 -17.87
N LYS A 135 2.67 22.70 -18.87
CA LYS A 135 1.89 21.93 -19.84
C LYS A 135 1.62 20.48 -19.41
N TYR A 136 2.19 20.06 -18.27
CA TYR A 136 2.05 18.69 -17.78
C TYR A 136 0.68 18.47 -17.16
N SER A 137 0.09 17.29 -17.43
CA SER A 137 -1.03 16.79 -16.64
C SER A 137 -0.58 16.48 -15.19
N LEU A 138 -1.52 16.28 -14.30
CA LEU A 138 -1.19 15.90 -12.92
C LEU A 138 -0.38 14.59 -12.88
N GLY A 139 -0.78 13.58 -13.66
CA GLY A 139 -0.05 12.32 -13.77
C GLY A 139 1.39 12.49 -14.29
N MET A 140 1.59 13.36 -15.28
CA MET A 140 2.96 13.68 -15.74
C MET A 140 3.79 14.37 -14.65
N LYS A 141 3.19 15.25 -13.83
CA LYS A 141 3.86 15.91 -12.71
C LYS A 141 4.26 14.89 -11.62
N GLN A 142 3.35 13.97 -11.29
CA GLN A 142 3.63 12.90 -10.33
C GLN A 142 4.77 12.00 -10.84
N ARG A 143 4.74 11.60 -12.11
CA ARG A 143 5.83 10.80 -12.71
C ARG A 143 7.16 11.56 -12.76
N LEU A 144 7.16 12.86 -12.98
CA LEU A 144 8.38 13.67 -12.89
C LEU A 144 8.91 13.78 -11.46
N GLY A 145 8.02 13.92 -10.47
CA GLY A 145 8.39 13.85 -9.04
C GLY A 145 9.00 12.50 -8.67
N LEU A 146 8.41 11.41 -9.17
CA LEU A 146 8.96 10.07 -9.02
C LEU A 146 10.35 9.95 -9.67
N ALA A 147 10.53 10.49 -10.90
CA ALA A 147 11.84 10.52 -11.56
C ALA A 147 12.88 11.28 -10.71
N ALA A 148 12.50 12.40 -10.11
CA ALA A 148 13.38 13.16 -9.22
C ALA A 148 13.79 12.35 -7.97
N ALA A 149 12.87 11.62 -7.35
CA ALA A 149 13.14 10.75 -6.22
C ALA A 149 14.07 9.57 -6.59
N LEU A 150 13.97 9.07 -7.83
CA LEU A 150 14.77 7.95 -8.34
C LEU A 150 16.18 8.31 -8.83
N LEU A 151 16.49 9.60 -8.98
CA LEU A 151 17.81 10.03 -9.51
C LEU A 151 18.99 9.46 -8.72
N SER A 152 18.90 9.42 -7.40
CA SER A 152 19.99 8.93 -6.52
C SER A 152 20.05 7.39 -6.43
N ALA A 153 19.31 6.64 -7.24
CA ALA A 153 19.22 5.18 -7.18
C ALA A 153 18.92 4.67 -5.75
N PRO A 154 17.82 5.11 -5.13
CA PRO A 154 17.51 4.76 -3.75
C PRO A 154 17.22 3.26 -3.59
N LYS A 155 17.39 2.74 -2.37
CA LYS A 155 16.94 1.40 -1.96
C LYS A 155 15.51 1.42 -1.40
N LEU A 156 15.09 2.56 -0.87
CA LEU A 156 13.76 2.81 -0.31
C LEU A 156 13.09 3.98 -1.03
N LEU A 157 11.92 3.74 -1.59
CA LEU A 157 11.07 4.77 -2.18
C LEU A 157 9.87 5.02 -1.26
N ILE A 158 9.66 6.27 -0.84
CA ILE A 158 8.56 6.66 0.05
C ILE A 158 7.63 7.60 -0.72
N LEU A 159 6.35 7.25 -0.78
CA LEU A 159 5.33 7.99 -1.53
C LEU A 159 4.12 8.29 -0.64
N ASP A 160 3.78 9.57 -0.50
CA ASP A 160 2.62 10.02 0.25
C ASP A 160 1.43 10.26 -0.69
N GLU A 161 0.43 9.37 -0.63
CA GLU A 161 -0.80 9.40 -1.43
C GLU A 161 -0.57 9.66 -2.94
N PRO A 162 0.30 8.88 -3.61
CA PRO A 162 0.80 9.21 -4.95
C PRO A 162 -0.25 9.12 -6.06
N THR A 163 -1.39 8.51 -5.81
CA THR A 163 -2.50 8.34 -6.75
C THR A 163 -3.54 9.46 -6.67
N ASN A 164 -3.45 10.32 -5.65
CA ASN A 164 -4.43 11.37 -5.41
C ASN A 164 -4.61 12.29 -6.63
N GLY A 165 -5.86 12.37 -7.11
CA GLY A 165 -6.25 13.24 -8.22
C GLY A 165 -5.80 12.75 -9.61
N LEU A 166 -5.23 11.55 -9.71
CA LEU A 166 -4.94 10.93 -11.00
C LEU A 166 -6.23 10.38 -11.64
N ASP A 167 -6.26 10.39 -12.95
CA ASP A 167 -7.25 9.65 -13.73
C ASP A 167 -6.95 8.12 -13.67
N PRO A 168 -7.91 7.26 -14.02
CA PRO A 168 -7.72 5.80 -13.97
C PRO A 168 -6.49 5.31 -14.75
N ASN A 169 -6.18 5.90 -15.89
CA ASN A 169 -5.00 5.54 -16.68
C ASN A 169 -3.70 5.91 -15.96
N GLY A 170 -3.65 7.10 -15.36
CA GLY A 170 -2.49 7.54 -14.56
C GLY A 170 -2.22 6.65 -13.36
N ILE A 171 -3.27 6.15 -12.69
CA ILE A 171 -3.16 5.18 -11.59
C ILE A 171 -2.55 3.86 -12.09
N ILE A 172 -3.03 3.33 -13.22
CA ILE A 172 -2.51 2.09 -13.81
C ILE A 172 -1.03 2.24 -14.22
N GLU A 173 -0.68 3.37 -14.87
CA GLU A 173 0.70 3.64 -15.27
C GLU A 173 1.64 3.72 -14.06
N LEU A 174 1.25 4.49 -13.03
CA LEU A 174 2.03 4.62 -11.79
C LEU A 174 2.22 3.26 -11.11
N ARG A 175 1.15 2.48 -10.98
CA ARG A 175 1.20 1.12 -10.41
C ARG A 175 2.19 0.22 -11.14
N ASN A 176 2.16 0.22 -12.47
CA ASN A 176 3.07 -0.58 -13.29
C ASN A 176 4.53 -0.16 -13.10
N ILE A 177 4.79 1.14 -12.95
CA ILE A 177 6.13 1.66 -12.65
C ILE A 177 6.59 1.15 -11.28
N LEU A 178 5.76 1.28 -10.23
CA LEU A 178 6.12 0.87 -8.86
C LEU A 178 6.36 -0.64 -8.77
N LYS A 179 5.52 -1.45 -9.44
CA LYS A 179 5.72 -2.91 -9.51
C LYS A 179 7.04 -3.28 -10.20
N ARG A 180 7.39 -2.63 -11.30
CA ARG A 180 8.70 -2.85 -11.96
C ARG A 180 9.87 -2.46 -11.07
N LEU A 181 9.78 -1.33 -10.36
CA LEU A 181 10.84 -0.91 -9.42
C LEU A 181 11.06 -1.94 -8.31
N ALA A 182 9.99 -2.46 -7.73
CA ALA A 182 10.07 -3.45 -6.68
C ALA A 182 10.60 -4.80 -7.22
N ARG A 183 10.00 -5.34 -8.28
CA ARG A 183 10.30 -6.69 -8.78
C ARG A 183 11.61 -6.79 -9.54
N ASP A 184 11.89 -5.81 -10.43
CA ASP A 184 13.04 -5.90 -11.34
C ASP A 184 14.30 -5.25 -10.75
N LYS A 185 14.14 -4.31 -9.81
CA LYS A 185 15.25 -3.57 -9.20
C LYS A 185 15.47 -3.87 -7.71
N GLY A 186 14.63 -4.72 -7.10
CA GLY A 186 14.70 -5.03 -5.68
C GLY A 186 14.42 -3.83 -4.76
N MET A 187 13.77 -2.78 -5.27
CA MET A 187 13.52 -1.57 -4.50
C MET A 187 12.39 -1.78 -3.49
N ALA A 188 12.62 -1.45 -2.22
CA ALA A 188 11.56 -1.36 -1.25
C ALA A 188 10.70 -0.11 -1.51
N VAL A 189 9.37 -0.26 -1.53
CA VAL A 189 8.44 0.84 -1.76
C VAL A 189 7.50 0.96 -0.57
N PHE A 190 7.48 2.13 0.08
CA PHE A 190 6.51 2.48 1.11
C PHE A 190 5.50 3.46 0.51
N VAL A 191 4.22 3.11 0.50
CA VAL A 191 3.17 3.95 -0.08
C VAL A 191 2.03 4.16 0.92
N SER A 192 1.62 5.42 1.13
CA SER A 192 0.40 5.72 1.88
C SER A 192 -0.80 5.86 0.95
N SER A 193 -1.97 5.46 1.43
CA SER A 193 -3.26 5.74 0.78
C SER A 193 -4.40 5.73 1.80
N HIS A 194 -5.52 6.33 1.43
CA HIS A 194 -6.78 6.18 2.13
C HIS A 194 -7.78 5.33 1.30
N ILE A 195 -7.37 4.88 0.11
CA ILE A 195 -8.20 4.12 -0.83
C ILE A 195 -7.75 2.66 -0.82
N LEU A 196 -8.59 1.82 -0.25
CA LEU A 196 -8.30 0.40 -0.05
C LEU A 196 -8.08 -0.35 -1.37
N GLY A 197 -8.94 -0.15 -2.38
CA GLY A 197 -8.84 -0.84 -3.66
C GLY A 197 -7.53 -0.58 -4.43
N GLU A 198 -6.89 0.59 -4.22
CA GLU A 198 -5.58 0.90 -4.79
C GLU A 198 -4.48 0.09 -4.12
N ILE A 199 -4.52 0.04 -2.79
CA ILE A 199 -3.56 -0.71 -1.96
C ILE A 199 -3.63 -2.20 -2.27
N GLN A 200 -4.84 -2.78 -2.37
CA GLN A 200 -5.03 -4.18 -2.74
C GLN A 200 -4.37 -4.58 -4.05
N GLN A 201 -4.43 -3.69 -5.04
CA GLN A 201 -3.90 -3.97 -6.38
C GLN A 201 -2.40 -3.70 -6.51
N LEU A 202 -1.80 -2.98 -5.54
CA LEU A 202 -0.42 -2.53 -5.60
C LEU A 202 0.48 -3.26 -4.60
N CYS A 203 0.06 -3.38 -3.34
CA CYS A 203 0.92 -3.75 -2.21
C CYS A 203 1.04 -5.25 -1.99
N ASP A 204 2.16 -5.68 -1.39
CA ASP A 204 2.39 -7.04 -0.92
C ASP A 204 1.98 -7.20 0.54
N THR A 205 2.23 -6.17 1.34
CA THR A 205 1.86 -6.08 2.76
C THR A 205 1.17 -4.74 3.01
N VAL A 206 0.19 -4.74 3.89
CA VAL A 206 -0.55 -3.53 4.28
C VAL A 206 -0.62 -3.40 5.80
N ALA A 207 -0.18 -2.26 6.32
CA ALA A 207 -0.44 -1.86 7.69
C ALA A 207 -1.63 -0.90 7.73
N PHE A 208 -2.61 -1.23 8.56
CA PHE A 208 -3.77 -0.37 8.81
C PHE A 208 -3.47 0.57 9.97
N ILE A 209 -3.57 1.88 9.73
CA ILE A 209 -3.36 2.89 10.78
C ILE A 209 -4.64 3.64 11.07
N GLU A 210 -5.02 3.70 12.34
CA GLU A 210 -6.14 4.47 12.83
C GLU A 210 -5.76 5.22 14.11
N SER A 211 -6.10 6.51 14.18
CA SER A 211 -5.87 7.34 15.36
C SER A 211 -4.45 7.27 15.94
N GLY A 212 -3.45 7.05 15.07
CA GLY A 212 -2.03 7.01 15.42
C GLY A 212 -1.49 5.67 15.91
N VAL A 213 -2.26 4.60 15.79
CA VAL A 213 -1.85 3.21 16.11
C VAL A 213 -2.00 2.33 14.87
N ILE A 214 -1.14 1.33 14.72
CA ILE A 214 -1.32 0.26 13.74
C ILE A 214 -2.27 -0.76 14.36
N THR A 215 -3.42 -0.98 13.72
CA THR A 215 -4.44 -1.92 14.17
C THR A 215 -4.19 -3.33 13.67
N SER A 216 -3.63 -3.47 12.46
CA SER A 216 -3.19 -4.75 11.91
C SER A 216 -2.12 -4.56 10.84
N VAL A 217 -1.36 -5.62 10.56
CA VAL A 217 -0.45 -5.73 9.42
C VAL A 217 -0.78 -7.04 8.71
N GLU A 218 -1.11 -6.96 7.43
CA GLU A 218 -1.61 -8.09 6.65
C GLU A 218 -0.84 -8.28 5.35
N SER A 219 -0.48 -9.53 5.04
CA SER A 219 0.07 -9.89 3.74
C SER A 219 -1.05 -10.05 2.72
N MET A 220 -0.93 -9.37 1.58
CA MET A 220 -1.90 -9.46 0.50
C MET A 220 -1.93 -10.86 -0.14
N THR A 221 -0.84 -11.60 -0.09
CA THR A 221 -0.79 -12.99 -0.56
C THR A 221 -1.73 -13.89 0.25
N THR A 222 -1.81 -13.67 1.57
CA THR A 222 -2.71 -14.41 2.46
C THR A 222 -4.17 -13.97 2.29
N VAL A 223 -4.40 -12.67 2.10
CA VAL A 223 -5.74 -12.12 1.87
C VAL A 223 -6.32 -12.63 0.55
N HIS A 224 -5.52 -12.72 -0.52
CA HIS A 224 -5.96 -13.31 -1.78
C HIS A 224 -6.25 -14.81 -1.70
N GLN A 225 -5.90 -15.52 -0.63
CA GLN A 225 -6.20 -16.93 -0.42
C GLN A 225 -7.47 -17.17 0.40
N THR A 226 -8.01 -16.16 1.07
CA THR A 226 -9.26 -16.29 1.83
C THR A 226 -10.44 -15.97 0.91
N TYR A 227 -11.04 -17.03 0.39
CA TYR A 227 -12.26 -16.90 -0.43
C TYR A 227 -13.49 -17.06 0.44
N VAL A 228 -14.48 -16.20 0.19
CA VAL A 228 -15.85 -16.41 0.62
C VAL A 228 -16.69 -16.88 -0.56
N TYR A 229 -17.70 -17.64 -0.31
CA TYR A 229 -18.64 -18.08 -1.33
C TYR A 229 -19.97 -17.36 -1.09
N ILE A 230 -20.49 -16.69 -2.10
CA ILE A 230 -21.84 -16.12 -2.07
C ILE A 230 -22.79 -17.21 -2.52
N LEU A 231 -23.73 -17.53 -1.66
CA LEU A 231 -24.86 -18.42 -1.90
C LEU A 231 -26.13 -17.57 -1.98
N GLU A 232 -26.66 -17.40 -3.19
CA GLU A 232 -27.99 -16.79 -3.39
C GLU A 232 -29.05 -17.86 -3.18
N THR A 233 -29.85 -17.66 -2.15
CA THR A 233 -30.96 -18.55 -1.78
C THR A 233 -31.92 -17.78 -0.88
N GLU A 234 -33.12 -18.31 -0.66
CA GLU A 234 -34.07 -17.71 0.26
C GLU A 234 -33.52 -17.68 1.69
N LYS A 235 -33.61 -16.51 2.34
CA LYS A 235 -33.15 -16.31 3.72
C LYS A 235 -34.18 -16.80 4.70
N THR A 236 -34.01 -18.02 5.20
CA THR A 236 -34.85 -18.61 6.22
C THR A 236 -34.02 -19.11 7.38
N GLU A 237 -34.56 -19.13 8.59
CA GLU A 237 -33.89 -19.72 9.75
C GLU A 237 -33.57 -21.22 9.54
N GLU A 238 -34.39 -21.89 8.75
CA GLU A 238 -34.20 -23.30 8.38
C GLU A 238 -32.96 -23.43 7.50
N ASN A 239 -32.83 -22.66 6.41
CA ASN A 239 -31.66 -22.69 5.52
C ASN A 239 -30.39 -22.32 6.28
N ARG A 240 -30.42 -21.29 7.15
CA ARG A 240 -29.30 -20.92 7.98
C ARG A 240 -28.85 -22.05 8.90
N SER A 241 -29.80 -22.70 9.55
CA SER A 241 -29.54 -23.82 10.46
C SER A 241 -28.92 -25.02 9.68
N LEU A 242 -29.44 -25.36 8.51
CA LEU A 242 -28.92 -26.40 7.65
C LEU A 242 -27.48 -26.10 7.21
N LEU A 243 -27.20 -24.87 6.75
CA LEU A 243 -25.86 -24.46 6.33
C LEU A 243 -24.81 -24.65 7.44
N LEU A 244 -25.15 -24.33 8.69
CA LEU A 244 -24.27 -24.51 9.85
C LEU A 244 -23.98 -25.97 10.19
N THR A 245 -24.80 -26.92 9.72
CA THR A 245 -24.58 -28.38 9.93
C THR A 245 -23.69 -29.00 8.87
N ILE A 246 -23.51 -28.33 7.72
CA ILE A 246 -22.72 -28.88 6.60
C ILE A 246 -21.24 -28.84 6.94
N LYS A 247 -20.60 -30.00 6.91
CA LYS A 247 -19.15 -30.13 7.16
C LYS A 247 -18.34 -29.34 6.15
N GLY A 248 -17.43 -28.50 6.65
CA GLY A 248 -16.54 -27.67 5.82
C GLY A 248 -17.09 -26.27 5.55
N ILE A 249 -18.19 -25.88 6.18
CA ILE A 249 -18.63 -24.50 6.31
C ILE A 249 -18.23 -24.02 7.70
N GLY A 250 -17.29 -23.07 7.78
CA GLY A 250 -16.77 -22.52 9.03
C GLY A 250 -17.57 -21.33 9.54
N ASN A 251 -18.07 -20.49 8.65
CA ASN A 251 -18.82 -19.30 8.99
C ASN A 251 -19.95 -19.03 7.98
N VAL A 252 -21.10 -18.58 8.47
CA VAL A 252 -22.28 -18.22 7.66
C VAL A 252 -22.74 -16.83 8.08
N LYS A 253 -22.69 -15.87 7.15
CA LYS A 253 -23.22 -14.50 7.38
C LYS A 253 -24.32 -14.22 6.37
N GLU A 254 -25.39 -13.56 6.82
CA GLU A 254 -26.46 -13.08 5.94
C GLU A 254 -26.02 -11.87 5.13
N VAL A 255 -26.39 -11.85 3.86
CA VAL A 255 -26.25 -10.73 2.92
C VAL A 255 -27.59 -10.41 2.26
N GLU A 256 -27.65 -9.41 1.39
CA GLU A 256 -28.92 -8.92 0.82
C GLU A 256 -29.73 -10.04 0.15
N ASP A 257 -29.07 -10.87 -0.67
CA ASP A 257 -29.74 -11.91 -1.49
C ASP A 257 -29.39 -13.36 -1.08
N GLY A 258 -29.00 -13.59 0.20
CA GLY A 258 -28.65 -14.94 0.66
C GLY A 258 -27.62 -14.96 1.78
N TYR A 259 -26.54 -15.75 1.60
CA TYR A 259 -25.52 -15.97 2.61
C TYR A 259 -24.11 -15.89 2.03
N THR A 260 -23.14 -15.40 2.82
CA THR A 260 -21.71 -15.63 2.57
C THR A 260 -21.22 -16.79 3.42
N LEU A 261 -20.43 -17.68 2.79
CA LEU A 261 -19.92 -18.90 3.40
C LEU A 261 -18.38 -18.87 3.37
N GLU A 262 -17.74 -19.11 4.50
CA GLU A 262 -16.30 -19.41 4.58
C GLU A 262 -16.12 -20.92 4.58
N LEU A 263 -15.35 -21.45 3.62
CA LEU A 263 -15.13 -22.90 3.49
C LEU A 263 -13.80 -23.29 4.14
N GLU A 264 -13.84 -24.37 4.94
CA GLU A 264 -12.69 -24.92 5.64
C GLU A 264 -12.33 -26.31 5.12
N GLY A 265 -11.16 -26.45 4.49
CA GLY A 265 -10.52 -27.72 4.16
C GLY A 265 -11.26 -28.60 3.14
N ARG A 266 -12.32 -28.11 2.48
CA ARG A 266 -13.10 -28.84 1.48
C ARG A 266 -13.20 -28.09 0.14
N LYS A 267 -13.33 -28.84 -0.96
CA LYS A 267 -13.58 -28.28 -2.28
C LYS A 267 -14.99 -27.70 -2.36
N SER A 268 -15.12 -26.53 -2.95
CA SER A 268 -16.41 -25.81 -3.07
C SER A 268 -17.49 -26.65 -3.78
N GLY A 269 -17.11 -27.44 -4.80
CA GLY A 269 -18.05 -28.31 -5.51
C GLY A 269 -18.64 -29.44 -4.65
N ASP A 270 -17.89 -29.93 -3.66
CA ASP A 270 -18.39 -30.97 -2.73
C ASP A 270 -19.33 -30.35 -1.69
N VAL A 271 -18.99 -29.14 -1.22
CA VAL A 271 -19.87 -28.39 -0.30
C VAL A 271 -21.16 -27.98 -0.99
N LEU A 272 -21.10 -27.55 -2.27
CA LEU A 272 -22.30 -27.23 -3.05
C LEU A 272 -23.22 -28.44 -3.21
N LYS A 273 -22.69 -29.63 -3.43
CA LYS A 273 -23.49 -30.87 -3.50
C LYS A 273 -24.21 -31.12 -2.16
N ASP A 274 -23.51 -30.94 -1.04
CA ASP A 274 -24.11 -31.14 0.28
C ASP A 274 -25.22 -30.11 0.56
N ILE A 275 -25.05 -28.85 0.13
CA ILE A 275 -26.06 -27.79 0.22
C ILE A 275 -27.32 -28.19 -0.55
N ILE A 276 -27.18 -28.65 -1.79
CA ILE A 276 -28.31 -29.08 -2.62
C ILE A 276 -28.98 -30.33 -2.02
N ASN A 277 -28.18 -31.29 -1.53
CA ASN A 277 -28.72 -32.51 -0.90
C ASN A 277 -29.44 -32.22 0.42
N ALA A 278 -29.11 -31.17 1.10
CA ALA A 278 -29.80 -30.68 2.30
C ALA A 278 -31.17 -30.03 1.97
N GLY A 279 -31.52 -29.91 0.68
CA GLY A 279 -32.80 -29.36 0.22
C GLY A 279 -32.81 -27.84 0.07
N ILE A 280 -31.66 -27.19 0.14
CA ILE A 280 -31.56 -25.74 -0.07
C ILE A 280 -31.62 -25.45 -1.56
N ASP A 281 -32.55 -24.60 -2.00
CA ASP A 281 -32.64 -24.13 -3.37
C ASP A 281 -31.55 -23.11 -3.67
N VAL A 282 -30.63 -23.46 -4.58
CA VAL A 282 -29.44 -22.66 -4.91
C VAL A 282 -29.68 -21.92 -6.21
N GLN A 283 -29.82 -20.60 -6.17
CA GLN A 283 -29.89 -19.76 -7.36
C GLN A 283 -28.50 -19.47 -7.93
N THR A 284 -27.56 -19.09 -7.08
CA THR A 284 -26.17 -18.82 -7.42
C THR A 284 -25.25 -19.36 -6.33
N PHE A 285 -24.10 -19.93 -6.74
CA PHE A 285 -22.99 -20.26 -5.85
C PHE A 285 -21.70 -19.81 -6.49
N SER A 286 -21.20 -18.67 -6.10
CA SER A 286 -20.06 -18.02 -6.72
C SER A 286 -18.93 -17.78 -5.71
N ARG A 287 -17.69 -17.90 -6.20
CA ARG A 287 -16.49 -17.64 -5.40
C ARG A 287 -16.17 -16.16 -5.45
N HIS A 288 -16.08 -15.52 -4.30
CA HIS A 288 -15.64 -14.15 -4.15
C HIS A 288 -14.38 -14.08 -3.29
N LEU A 289 -13.47 -13.18 -3.63
CA LEU A 289 -12.41 -12.81 -2.73
C LEU A 289 -13.04 -12.05 -1.56
N LYS A 290 -12.71 -12.45 -0.32
CA LYS A 290 -13.11 -11.65 0.84
C LYS A 290 -12.49 -10.27 0.67
N GLU A 291 -13.30 -9.26 0.41
CA GLU A 291 -12.77 -7.92 0.17
C GLU A 291 -12.12 -7.42 1.45
N LEU A 292 -10.95 -6.80 1.30
CA LEU A 292 -10.27 -6.11 2.41
C LEU A 292 -11.20 -5.06 3.05
N GLU A 293 -12.20 -4.55 2.31
CA GLU A 293 -13.20 -3.64 2.83
C GLU A 293 -14.04 -4.26 3.95
N GLU A 294 -14.49 -5.49 3.80
CA GLU A 294 -15.22 -6.19 4.86
C GLU A 294 -14.33 -6.40 6.09
N ARG A 295 -13.08 -6.76 5.86
CA ARG A 295 -12.09 -6.97 6.92
C ARG A 295 -11.69 -5.65 7.59
N TYR A 296 -11.53 -4.59 6.82
CA TYR A 296 -11.29 -3.24 7.32
C TYR A 296 -12.48 -2.73 8.14
N LEU A 297 -13.73 -2.96 7.70
CA LEU A 297 -14.93 -2.62 8.44
C LEU A 297 -15.10 -3.47 9.72
N GLU A 298 -14.71 -4.73 9.69
CA GLU A 298 -14.67 -5.60 10.89
C GLU A 298 -13.66 -5.09 11.91
N LEU A 299 -12.46 -4.65 11.47
CA LEU A 299 -11.43 -4.08 12.34
C LEU A 299 -11.87 -2.76 12.97
N ILE A 300 -12.49 -1.85 12.19
CA ILE A 300 -13.01 -0.59 12.71
C ILE A 300 -14.17 -0.84 13.69
N LYS A 301 -15.10 -1.76 13.38
CA LYS A 301 -16.23 -2.08 14.26
C LYS A 301 -15.81 -2.86 15.53
N GLY A 302 -14.76 -3.67 15.45
CA GLY A 302 -14.22 -4.43 16.58
C GLY A 302 -13.38 -3.61 17.56
N GLY A 303 -12.89 -2.43 17.15
CA GLY A 303 -12.09 -1.51 17.99
C GLY A 303 -12.93 -0.59 18.91
N ILE A 304 -14.27 -0.67 18.85
CA ILE A 304 -15.18 0.01 19.77
C ILE A 304 -15.59 -0.99 20.86
N ARG A 305 -14.66 -1.29 21.75
CA ARG A 305 -14.94 -1.90 23.07
C ARG A 305 -14.05 -1.26 24.13
#